data_44c90b9ae79bb63f3b2bd4236188bf2e
#
_entry.id   44c90b9ae79bb63f3b2bd4236188bf2e
#
_cell.length_a   1.000
_cell.length_b   1.000
_cell.length_c   1.000
_cell.angle_alpha   90.00
_cell.angle_beta   90.00
_cell.angle_gamma   90.00
#
_symmetry.space_group_name_H-M   'P 1'
#
loop_
_entity.id
_entity.type
_entity.pdbx_description
1 polymer ?
#
loop_
_entity_poly.entity_id
_entity_poly.type
_entity_poly.pdbx_seq_one_letter_code
_entity_poly.pdbx_strand_id
1 'polypeptide(L)'
;MSRLAFFKAAFLLFDAEFYVKADDDIYLRPDRLATLLAKDRSSPRTYLGCMKKGPVITDPKLKWYEPQGHMLGSEYFYHAYGPIYALSAEVVASLAVARNDSFRFFINEDVTVGAWMLAMNVNYEDNRDLCDSKCSATSIAVWDIPKCSGLCKAAEKLRELHKMNKCSNSPTLPADE
;
A
#
# COMPACT_ATOMS: atom_id res chain seq x y z
N MET A 1 15.63 6.88 -0.65
CA MET A 1 15.99 5.46 -0.36
C MET A 1 15.13 4.57 -1.24
N SER A 2 15.69 3.56 -1.92
CA SER A 2 14.87 2.67 -2.75
C SER A 2 13.98 1.79 -1.86
N ARG A 3 12.75 1.46 -2.30
CA ARG A 3 11.83 0.59 -1.53
C ARG A 3 12.42 -0.79 -1.28
N LEU A 4 13.22 -1.29 -2.21
CA LEU A 4 13.93 -2.54 -2.02
C LEU A 4 14.88 -2.49 -0.82
N ALA A 5 15.66 -1.40 -0.68
CA ALA A 5 16.55 -1.20 0.46
C ALA A 5 15.76 -1.08 1.79
N PHE A 6 14.60 -0.44 1.76
CA PHE A 6 13.71 -0.37 2.92
C PHE A 6 13.26 -1.77 3.36
N PHE A 7 12.71 -2.57 2.46
CA PHE A 7 12.23 -3.91 2.80
C PHE A 7 13.36 -4.84 3.26
N LYS A 8 14.56 -4.77 2.63
CA LYS A 8 15.73 -5.51 3.09
C LYS A 8 16.13 -5.14 4.52
N ALA A 9 16.19 -3.85 4.81
CA ALA A 9 16.55 -3.37 6.15
C ALA A 9 15.48 -3.75 7.18
N ALA A 10 14.21 -3.56 6.85
CA ALA A 10 13.11 -3.93 7.74
C ALA A 10 13.10 -5.43 8.07
N PHE A 11 13.31 -6.28 7.07
CA PHE A 11 13.37 -7.73 7.25
C PHE A 11 14.55 -8.17 8.13
N LEU A 12 15.71 -7.51 8.00
CA LEU A 12 16.89 -7.83 8.80
C LEU A 12 16.78 -7.34 10.26
N LEU A 13 16.02 -6.28 10.50
CA LEU A 13 15.94 -5.63 11.81
C LEU A 13 14.74 -6.08 12.65
N PHE A 14 13.67 -6.54 12.01
CA PHE A 14 12.41 -6.84 12.68
C PHE A 14 11.89 -8.20 12.26
N ASP A 15 11.56 -9.04 13.24
CA ASP A 15 10.81 -10.27 13.03
C ASP A 15 9.31 -9.93 13.06
N ALA A 16 8.66 -10.02 11.90
CA ALA A 16 7.28 -9.64 11.72
C ALA A 16 6.59 -10.57 10.70
N GLU A 17 5.29 -10.78 10.85
CA GLU A 17 4.48 -11.56 9.90
C GLU A 17 4.11 -10.76 8.66
N PHE A 18 3.99 -9.43 8.82
CA PHE A 18 3.72 -8.48 7.74
C PHE A 18 4.59 -7.24 7.86
N TYR A 19 5.00 -6.71 6.73
CA TYR A 19 5.69 -5.43 6.60
C TYR A 19 4.78 -4.46 5.86
N VAL A 20 4.50 -3.33 6.51
CA VAL A 20 3.57 -2.33 6.01
C VAL A 20 4.32 -1.08 5.58
N LYS A 21 4.11 -0.65 4.33
CA LYS A 21 4.46 0.70 3.90
C LYS A 21 3.25 1.59 4.15
N ALA A 22 3.44 2.66 4.87
CA ALA A 22 2.45 3.70 5.06
C ALA A 22 3.11 5.07 4.90
N ASP A 23 2.42 6.01 4.22
CA ASP A 23 2.87 7.40 4.12
C ASP A 23 2.46 8.16 5.40
N ASP A 24 3.14 9.25 5.69
CA ASP A 24 2.94 10.05 6.90
C ASP A 24 1.79 11.06 6.79
N ASP A 25 1.19 11.16 5.63
CA ASP A 25 0.07 12.05 5.33
C ASP A 25 -1.28 11.33 5.16
N ILE A 26 -1.47 10.19 5.85
CA ILE A 26 -2.75 9.47 5.93
C ILE A 26 -3.25 9.35 7.36
N TYR A 27 -4.56 9.25 7.55
CA TYR A 27 -5.12 8.84 8.84
C TYR A 27 -5.20 7.33 8.89
N LEU A 28 -4.30 6.71 9.64
CA LEU A 28 -4.19 5.26 9.78
C LEU A 28 -4.73 4.80 11.14
N ARG A 29 -5.45 3.68 11.13
CA ARG A 29 -5.88 2.92 12.32
C ARG A 29 -5.06 1.63 12.42
N PRO A 30 -3.92 1.66 13.13
CA PRO A 30 -3.04 0.49 13.26
C PRO A 30 -3.72 -0.71 13.93
N ASP A 31 -4.63 -0.47 14.84
CA ASP A 31 -5.42 -1.49 15.53
C ASP A 31 -6.35 -2.25 14.58
N ARG A 32 -7.06 -1.53 13.69
CA ARG A 32 -7.92 -2.15 12.67
C ARG A 32 -7.08 -2.86 11.61
N LEU A 33 -5.94 -2.26 11.22
CA LEU A 33 -5.00 -2.90 10.32
C LEU A 33 -4.47 -4.22 10.89
N ALA A 34 -4.08 -4.24 12.16
CA ALA A 34 -3.60 -5.45 12.81
C ALA A 34 -4.67 -6.55 12.83
N THR A 35 -5.94 -6.19 13.06
CA THR A 35 -7.06 -7.15 13.02
C THR A 35 -7.27 -7.69 11.59
N LEU A 36 -7.16 -6.84 10.56
CA LEU A 36 -7.23 -7.28 9.16
C LEU A 36 -6.10 -8.25 8.84
N LEU A 37 -4.85 -7.88 9.13
CA LEU A 37 -3.68 -8.71 8.84
C LEU A 37 -3.68 -10.04 9.60
N ALA A 38 -4.30 -10.09 10.77
CA ALA A 38 -4.43 -11.34 11.53
C ALA A 38 -5.25 -12.41 10.80
N LYS A 39 -6.20 -12.01 9.95
CA LYS A 39 -7.00 -12.94 9.12
C LYS A 39 -6.16 -13.61 8.04
N ASP A 40 -5.15 -12.91 7.53
CA ASP A 40 -4.29 -13.36 6.44
C ASP A 40 -3.01 -14.08 6.90
N ARG A 41 -2.87 -14.35 8.21
CA ARG A 41 -1.70 -15.04 8.77
C ARG A 41 -1.44 -16.42 8.15
N SER A 42 -2.51 -17.12 7.79
CA SER A 42 -2.43 -18.45 7.16
C SER A 42 -2.22 -18.39 5.65
N SER A 43 -2.28 -17.20 5.06
CA SER A 43 -2.12 -17.00 3.62
C SER A 43 -0.68 -16.59 3.32
N PRO A 44 0.19 -17.54 2.93
CA PRO A 44 1.56 -17.22 2.59
C PRO A 44 1.58 -16.34 1.34
N ARG A 45 2.63 -15.50 1.20
CA ARG A 45 2.90 -14.72 -0.01
C ARG A 45 1.78 -13.73 -0.38
N THR A 46 1.28 -13.00 0.62
CA THR A 46 0.20 -12.01 0.47
C THR A 46 0.74 -10.62 0.13
N TYR A 47 0.09 -9.96 -0.81
CA TYR A 47 0.19 -8.54 -1.14
C TYR A 47 -1.18 -7.91 -0.98
N LEU A 48 -1.36 -7.15 0.11
CA LEU A 48 -2.61 -6.55 0.51
C LEU A 48 -2.57 -5.04 0.33
N GLY A 49 -3.61 -4.46 -0.22
CA GLY A 49 -3.72 -3.03 -0.43
C GLY A 49 -5.04 -2.65 -1.10
N CYS A 50 -5.19 -1.38 -1.43
CA CYS A 50 -6.28 -0.91 -2.29
C CYS A 50 -5.84 -1.09 -3.74
N MET A 51 -6.38 -2.09 -4.41
CA MET A 51 -5.90 -2.52 -5.73
C MET A 51 -6.57 -1.75 -6.87
N LYS A 52 -5.81 -1.43 -7.90
CA LYS A 52 -6.34 -0.85 -9.15
C LYS A 52 -5.53 -1.22 -10.38
N LYS A 53 -6.11 -0.94 -11.53
CA LYS A 53 -5.45 -0.69 -12.80
C LYS A 53 -5.58 0.80 -13.13
N GLY A 54 -4.79 1.29 -14.06
CA GLY A 54 -4.91 2.66 -14.51
C GLY A 54 -4.05 2.93 -15.74
N PRO A 55 -4.27 4.04 -16.45
CA PRO A 55 -3.50 4.35 -17.66
C PRO A 55 -2.03 4.61 -17.35
N VAL A 56 -1.16 4.15 -18.25
CA VAL A 56 0.25 4.52 -18.22
C VAL A 56 0.39 5.98 -18.62
N ILE A 57 1.04 6.77 -17.78
CA ILE A 57 1.18 8.21 -18.01
C ILE A 57 2.34 8.44 -18.98
N THR A 58 2.02 8.78 -20.23
CA THR A 58 2.99 8.96 -21.32
C THR A 58 3.29 10.42 -21.65
N ASP A 59 2.58 11.38 -21.05
CA ASP A 59 2.87 12.82 -21.23
C ASP A 59 3.98 13.26 -20.26
N PRO A 60 5.16 13.70 -20.77
CA PRO A 60 6.28 14.12 -19.93
C PRO A 60 6.02 15.38 -19.09
N LYS A 61 4.91 16.08 -19.32
CA LYS A 61 4.51 17.24 -18.51
C LYS A 61 3.80 16.84 -17.21
N LEU A 62 3.33 15.59 -17.11
CA LEU A 62 2.58 15.12 -15.94
C LEU A 62 3.50 14.57 -14.86
N LYS A 63 3.09 14.74 -13.60
CA LYS A 63 3.86 14.36 -12.39
C LYS A 63 4.35 12.90 -12.43
N TRP A 64 3.54 12.00 -12.96
CA TRP A 64 3.80 10.56 -12.95
C TRP A 64 4.14 10.02 -14.33
N TYR A 65 4.77 10.87 -15.17
CA TYR A 65 5.27 10.44 -16.48
C TYR A 65 6.18 9.24 -16.36
N GLU A 66 5.88 8.18 -17.10
CA GLU A 66 6.67 6.94 -17.11
C GLU A 66 7.45 6.81 -18.43
N PRO A 67 8.76 7.12 -18.44
CA PRO A 67 9.59 7.04 -19.65
C PRO A 67 9.72 5.62 -20.17
N GLN A 68 9.50 4.61 -19.35
CA GLN A 68 9.53 3.20 -19.70
C GLN A 68 8.15 2.67 -20.11
N GLY A 69 7.15 3.54 -20.33
CA GLY A 69 5.78 3.17 -20.67
C GLY A 69 5.65 2.25 -21.87
N HIS A 70 6.59 2.34 -22.83
CA HIS A 70 6.63 1.45 -24.00
C HIS A 70 6.78 -0.03 -23.65
N MET A 71 7.26 -0.38 -22.45
CA MET A 71 7.34 -1.75 -21.94
C MET A 71 6.09 -2.21 -21.19
N LEU A 72 5.17 -1.30 -20.87
CA LEU A 72 4.01 -1.55 -20.03
C LEU A 72 2.70 -1.62 -20.82
N GLY A 73 2.69 -1.07 -22.03
CA GLY A 73 1.46 -0.91 -22.83
C GLY A 73 0.67 0.35 -22.44
N SER A 74 -0.63 0.34 -22.68
CA SER A 74 -1.51 1.50 -22.44
C SER A 74 -2.01 1.59 -21.00
N GLU A 75 -1.96 0.49 -20.26
CA GLU A 75 -2.51 0.37 -18.91
C GLU A 75 -1.56 -0.36 -17.99
N TYR A 76 -1.46 0.10 -16.75
CA TYR A 76 -0.73 -0.62 -15.71
C TYR A 76 -1.46 -1.91 -15.33
N PHE A 77 -0.70 -2.93 -14.96
CA PHE A 77 -1.21 -4.15 -14.34
C PHE A 77 -1.88 -3.86 -12.99
N TYR A 78 -2.59 -4.85 -12.48
CA TYR A 78 -3.25 -4.79 -11.16
C TYR A 78 -2.19 -4.66 -10.05
N HIS A 79 -2.30 -3.62 -9.23
CA HIS A 79 -1.37 -3.32 -8.14
C HIS A 79 -2.04 -2.51 -7.04
N ALA A 80 -1.54 -2.60 -5.82
CA ALA A 80 -1.94 -1.68 -4.76
C ALA A 80 -1.47 -0.27 -5.09
N TYR A 81 -2.35 0.70 -4.92
CA TYR A 81 -2.05 2.10 -5.18
C TYR A 81 -2.25 2.93 -3.91
N GLY A 82 -1.59 4.08 -3.90
CA GLY A 82 -1.72 5.04 -2.84
C GLY A 82 -0.75 4.80 -1.68
N PRO A 83 -1.02 5.45 -0.57
CA PRO A 83 -0.05 5.64 0.49
C PRO A 83 0.13 4.43 1.41
N ILE A 84 -0.62 3.32 1.21
CA ILE A 84 -0.54 2.16 2.12
C ILE A 84 -0.69 0.83 1.40
N TYR A 85 0.20 -0.11 1.72
CA TYR A 85 0.08 -1.54 1.38
C TYR A 85 0.87 -2.38 2.36
N ALA A 86 0.54 -3.68 2.44
CA ALA A 86 1.22 -4.67 3.28
C ALA A 86 1.74 -5.84 2.44
N LEU A 87 2.90 -6.36 2.81
CA LEU A 87 3.52 -7.56 2.26
C LEU A 87 3.75 -8.58 3.39
N SER A 88 3.40 -9.84 3.16
CA SER A 88 3.73 -10.91 4.11
C SER A 88 5.24 -11.13 4.22
N ALA A 89 5.68 -11.69 5.35
CA ALA A 89 7.09 -11.95 5.61
C ALA A 89 7.77 -12.78 4.52
N GLU A 90 7.11 -13.78 3.95
CA GLU A 90 7.67 -14.60 2.87
C GLU A 90 7.93 -13.81 1.59
N VAL A 91 7.05 -12.86 1.26
CA VAL A 91 7.25 -11.96 0.12
C VAL A 91 8.47 -11.08 0.36
N VAL A 92 8.55 -10.48 1.57
CA VAL A 92 9.67 -9.61 1.91
C VAL A 92 10.98 -10.39 2.04
N ALA A 93 10.97 -11.62 2.53
CA ALA A 93 12.13 -12.51 2.52
C ALA A 93 12.66 -12.74 1.10
N SER A 94 11.75 -12.97 0.14
CA SER A 94 12.11 -13.12 -1.28
C SER A 94 12.75 -11.85 -1.86
N LEU A 95 12.25 -10.66 -1.47
CA LEU A 95 12.86 -9.38 -1.84
C LEU A 95 14.22 -9.15 -1.15
N ALA A 96 14.36 -9.59 0.11
CA ALA A 96 15.56 -9.38 0.90
C ALA A 96 16.78 -10.12 0.34
N VAL A 97 16.60 -11.32 -0.18
CA VAL A 97 17.69 -12.12 -0.78
C VAL A 97 18.00 -11.73 -2.22
N ALA A 98 17.13 -10.97 -2.89
CA ALA A 98 17.34 -10.57 -4.27
C ALA A 98 18.52 -9.59 -4.40
N ARG A 99 19.26 -9.67 -5.52
CA ARG A 99 20.30 -8.69 -5.82
C ARG A 99 19.69 -7.33 -6.11
N ASN A 100 20.38 -6.24 -5.77
CA ASN A 100 19.86 -4.88 -5.91
C ASN A 100 19.59 -4.48 -7.39
N ASP A 101 20.25 -5.14 -8.34
CA ASP A 101 20.14 -4.91 -9.78
C ASP A 101 19.17 -5.91 -10.47
N SER A 102 18.50 -6.78 -9.71
CA SER A 102 17.62 -7.82 -10.27
C SER A 102 16.23 -7.31 -10.66
N PHE A 103 15.84 -6.15 -10.17
CA PHE A 103 14.50 -5.62 -10.36
C PHE A 103 14.52 -4.31 -11.14
N ARG A 104 13.51 -4.15 -11.99
CA ARG A 104 13.26 -2.89 -12.66
C ARG A 104 12.55 -1.92 -11.70
N PHE A 105 12.90 -0.64 -11.82
CA PHE A 105 12.27 0.46 -11.11
C PHE A 105 11.56 1.36 -12.12
N PHE A 106 10.30 1.67 -11.83
CA PHE A 106 9.49 2.64 -12.53
C PHE A 106 9.46 3.96 -11.75
N ILE A 107 9.03 5.05 -12.40
CA ILE A 107 8.91 6.36 -11.74
C ILE A 107 7.91 6.30 -10.59
N ASN A 108 6.76 5.63 -10.82
CA ASN A 108 5.79 5.41 -9.77
C ASN A 108 6.22 4.22 -8.90
N GLU A 109 6.32 4.46 -7.60
CA GLU A 109 6.70 3.45 -6.60
C GLU A 109 5.69 2.31 -6.52
N ASP A 110 4.39 2.62 -6.53
CA ASP A 110 3.32 1.62 -6.44
C ASP A 110 3.39 0.65 -7.62
N VAL A 111 3.64 1.18 -8.82
CA VAL A 111 3.87 0.39 -10.04
C VAL A 111 5.13 -0.45 -9.92
N THR A 112 6.21 0.10 -9.35
CA THR A 112 7.45 -0.62 -9.12
C THR A 112 7.23 -1.85 -8.24
N VAL A 113 6.61 -1.67 -7.08
CA VAL A 113 6.33 -2.79 -6.16
C VAL A 113 5.33 -3.76 -6.79
N GLY A 114 4.28 -3.27 -7.44
CA GLY A 114 3.33 -4.11 -8.15
C GLY A 114 3.97 -5.00 -9.22
N ALA A 115 4.98 -4.48 -9.97
CA ALA A 115 5.71 -5.27 -10.95
C ALA A 115 6.51 -6.41 -10.31
N TRP A 116 7.11 -6.18 -9.15
CA TRP A 116 7.79 -7.23 -8.41
C TRP A 116 6.81 -8.29 -7.91
N MET A 117 5.66 -7.88 -7.40
CA MET A 117 4.60 -8.79 -6.95
C MET A 117 4.07 -9.65 -8.10
N LEU A 118 3.86 -9.04 -9.27
CA LEU A 118 3.44 -9.75 -10.47
C LEU A 118 4.43 -10.85 -10.88
N ALA A 119 5.74 -10.55 -10.81
CA ALA A 119 6.80 -11.51 -11.14
C ALA A 119 6.94 -12.64 -10.11
N MET A 120 6.55 -12.40 -8.87
CA MET A 120 6.73 -13.36 -7.76
C MET A 120 5.52 -14.28 -7.50
N ASN A 121 4.47 -14.18 -8.26
CA ASN A 121 3.26 -14.99 -8.10
C ASN A 121 2.70 -14.94 -6.66
N VAL A 122 2.38 -13.75 -6.18
CA VAL A 122 1.79 -13.51 -4.86
C VAL A 122 0.26 -13.52 -4.90
N ASN A 123 -0.37 -13.75 -3.77
CA ASN A 123 -1.82 -13.58 -3.59
C ASN A 123 -2.14 -12.08 -3.44
N TYR A 124 -3.08 -11.58 -4.23
CA TYR A 124 -3.52 -10.18 -4.19
C TYR A 124 -4.79 -10.06 -3.37
N GLU A 125 -4.73 -9.30 -2.28
CA GLU A 125 -5.86 -9.01 -1.42
C GLU A 125 -6.28 -7.53 -1.58
N ASP A 126 -7.46 -7.31 -2.20
CA ASP A 126 -8.01 -5.97 -2.38
C ASP A 126 -8.90 -5.60 -1.19
N ASN A 127 -8.48 -4.60 -0.42
CA ASN A 127 -9.27 -4.11 0.70
C ASN A 127 -9.50 -2.61 0.58
N ARG A 128 -10.77 -2.22 0.39
CA ARG A 128 -11.19 -0.84 0.18
C ARG A 128 -11.17 0.02 1.43
N ASP A 129 -11.22 -0.56 2.62
CA ASP A 129 -11.07 0.16 3.90
C ASP A 129 -9.68 0.80 4.06
N LEU A 130 -8.70 0.43 3.20
CA LEU A 130 -7.37 1.05 3.10
C LEU A 130 -7.32 2.31 2.25
N CYS A 131 -8.40 2.68 1.56
CA CYS A 131 -8.44 3.84 0.68
C CYS A 131 -9.77 4.61 0.76
N ASP A 132 -10.26 4.79 1.94
CA ASP A 132 -11.45 5.58 2.17
C ASP A 132 -11.18 7.07 1.97
N SER A 133 -12.07 7.75 1.24
CA SER A 133 -12.06 9.21 1.13
C SER A 133 -12.79 9.91 2.29
N LYS A 134 -13.55 9.15 3.07
CA LYS A 134 -14.28 9.63 4.25
C LYS A 134 -14.22 8.54 5.32
N CYS A 135 -13.96 8.96 6.53
CA CYS A 135 -13.89 8.02 7.65
C CYS A 135 -15.24 7.39 7.96
N SER A 136 -15.23 6.08 8.08
CA SER A 136 -16.34 5.23 8.52
C SER A 136 -15.96 4.43 9.78
N ALA A 137 -16.87 3.61 10.27
CA ALA A 137 -16.61 2.71 11.40
C ALA A 137 -15.60 1.60 11.05
N THR A 138 -15.50 1.23 9.77
CA THR A 138 -14.61 0.17 9.27
C THR A 138 -13.32 0.70 8.67
N SER A 139 -13.21 1.99 8.33
CA SER A 139 -12.03 2.57 7.70
C SER A 139 -10.74 2.21 8.43
N ILE A 140 -9.79 1.66 7.70
CA ILE A 140 -8.44 1.37 8.19
C ILE A 140 -7.51 2.53 7.86
N ALA A 141 -7.58 3.05 6.62
CA ALA A 141 -6.85 4.25 6.23
C ALA A 141 -7.75 5.23 5.47
N VAL A 142 -7.58 6.53 5.78
CA VAL A 142 -8.35 7.61 5.18
C VAL A 142 -7.41 8.66 4.59
N TRP A 143 -7.65 9.04 3.35
CA TRP A 143 -6.91 10.05 2.64
C TRP A 143 -7.73 10.69 1.51
N ASP A 144 -7.34 11.88 1.01
CA ASP A 144 -8.15 12.69 0.09
C ASP A 144 -8.01 12.24 -1.36
N ILE A 145 -8.76 11.26 -1.75
CA ILE A 145 -8.82 10.72 -3.12
C ILE A 145 -9.89 11.47 -3.93
N PRO A 146 -9.62 11.88 -5.14
CA PRO A 146 -8.35 11.85 -5.91
C PRO A 146 -7.53 13.15 -5.80
N LYS A 147 -7.88 14.03 -4.88
CA LYS A 147 -7.36 15.41 -4.81
C LYS A 147 -5.88 15.47 -4.46
N CYS A 148 -5.47 14.68 -3.49
CA CYS A 148 -4.10 14.61 -2.99
C CYS A 148 -3.61 13.17 -3.00
N SER A 149 -2.28 12.96 -2.97
CA SER A 149 -1.70 11.63 -2.86
C SER A 149 -1.83 11.02 -1.45
N GLY A 150 -2.16 11.86 -0.48
CA GLY A 150 -2.49 11.59 0.90
C GLY A 150 -3.60 12.54 1.35
N LEU A 151 -3.58 13.02 2.59
CA LEU A 151 -4.46 14.06 3.11
C LEU A 151 -4.00 15.44 2.64
N CYS A 152 -4.92 16.19 2.02
CA CYS A 152 -4.69 17.60 1.78
C CYS A 152 -4.62 18.32 3.14
N LYS A 153 -3.53 19.07 3.43
CA LYS A 153 -3.27 19.68 4.75
C LYS A 153 -3.24 18.63 5.88
N ALA A 154 -2.37 17.64 5.76
CA ALA A 154 -2.33 16.45 6.59
C ALA A 154 -2.43 16.73 8.10
N ALA A 155 -1.63 17.67 8.65
CA ALA A 155 -1.61 17.96 10.09
C ALA A 155 -2.96 18.45 10.67
N GLU A 156 -3.70 19.26 9.90
CA GLU A 156 -5.02 19.74 10.30
C GLU A 156 -6.04 18.59 10.21
N LYS A 157 -6.02 17.91 9.08
CA LYS A 157 -6.98 16.86 8.76
C LYS A 157 -6.87 15.65 9.68
N LEU A 158 -5.67 15.25 10.05
CA LEU A 158 -5.41 14.18 11.03
C LEU A 158 -6.08 14.50 12.38
N ARG A 159 -5.94 15.74 12.86
CA ARG A 159 -6.57 16.18 14.12
C ARG A 159 -8.11 16.20 14.02
N GLU A 160 -8.65 16.63 12.88
CA GLU A 160 -10.11 16.62 12.65
C GLU A 160 -10.66 15.20 12.64
N LEU A 161 -10.04 14.29 11.88
CA LEU A 161 -10.46 12.90 11.78
C LEU A 161 -10.38 12.20 13.15
N HIS A 162 -9.33 12.48 13.93
CA HIS A 162 -9.16 11.86 15.25
C HIS A 162 -10.21 12.30 16.26
N LYS A 163 -10.81 13.49 16.11
CA LYS A 163 -11.93 13.98 16.95
C LYS A 163 -13.27 13.34 16.59
N MET A 164 -13.38 12.70 15.44
CA MET A 164 -14.62 12.04 15.02
C MET A 164 -14.73 10.67 15.66
N ASN A 165 -15.75 10.42 16.51
CA ASN A 165 -15.96 9.15 17.17
C ASN A 165 -15.95 7.95 16.20
N LYS A 166 -16.60 8.09 15.03
CA LYS A 166 -16.61 7.02 14.02
C LYS A 166 -15.21 6.67 13.46
N CYS A 167 -14.25 7.61 13.56
CA CYS A 167 -12.85 7.36 13.14
C CYS A 167 -12.02 6.79 14.28
N SER A 168 -12.18 7.35 15.49
CA SER A 168 -11.26 7.14 16.63
C SER A 168 -11.74 6.06 17.62
N ASN A 169 -13.03 5.67 17.61
CA ASN A 169 -13.55 4.65 18.49
C ASN A 169 -12.93 3.27 18.23
N SER A 170 -13.10 2.37 19.20
CA SER A 170 -12.56 1.01 19.20
C SER A 170 -12.76 0.26 17.88
N PRO A 171 -11.88 -0.68 17.55
CA PRO A 171 -11.95 -1.43 16.32
C PRO A 171 -13.30 -2.17 16.23
N THR A 172 -14.07 -1.78 15.23
CA THR A 172 -15.30 -2.46 14.85
C THR A 172 -15.09 -3.00 13.43
N LEU A 173 -14.20 -3.96 13.29
CA LEU A 173 -14.34 -4.84 12.14
C LEU A 173 -15.55 -5.73 12.48
N PRO A 174 -16.49 -5.93 11.55
CA PRO A 174 -17.58 -6.85 11.77
C PRO A 174 -17.02 -8.18 12.25
N ALA A 175 -17.55 -8.72 13.34
CA ALA A 175 -17.32 -10.11 13.65
C ALA A 175 -17.81 -10.89 12.42
N ASP A 176 -16.99 -11.81 11.91
CA ASP A 176 -17.40 -12.70 10.82
C ASP A 176 -18.67 -13.45 11.30
N GLU A 177 -19.81 -13.19 10.65
CA GLU A 177 -21.03 -13.98 10.81
C GLU A 177 -20.87 -15.39 10.23
#